data_30dc73d02141a99c6d14a41b62405e6e
#
_entry.id   30dc73d02141a99c6d14a41b62405e6e
#
_cell.length_a   1.000
_cell.length_b   1.000
_cell.length_c   1.000
_cell.angle_alpha   90.00
_cell.angle_beta   90.00
_cell.angle_gamma   90.00
#
_symmetry.space_group_name_H-M   'P 1'
#
loop_
_entity.id
_entity.type
_entity.pdbx_description
1 polymer ?
#
loop_
_entity_poly.entity_id
_entity_poly.type
_entity_poly.pdbx_seq_one_letter_code
_entity_poly.pdbx_strand_id
1 'polypeptide(L)'
;MEIDGILYQIIDGKLYRYADLTLDKGFKIVLGRPGSEEILKNLLNRLLGVGIVHLEYRSSEYPGMTEEDRTSRFDIYCRDKNGSSFIIEMQNWSQKYFNKRAVYYSSLAVQNQAVEEYRRQKEELKRDWDYDFQPLYVVSFLNFRNWTLDGCERRSNEYVATYRYCDVETGNELNDGTNLVFIDLDRFDKTIDACDSLEDMWLYSIKNMSKQSFCPNTVEGTEVEELFRQAELAKMTEEQRISFEISVMSRNDMLNSFRETLEAAKEEVKAKGLAEGRAEGRAEGINSVIKQMHTKGM
;
A
#
# COMPACT_ATOMS: atom_id res chain seq x y z
N MET A 1 -17.08 17.87 15.41
CA MET A 1 -16.78 18.95 16.38
C MET A 1 -16.09 20.08 15.63
N GLU A 2 -16.47 21.31 15.83
CA GLU A 2 -15.85 22.49 15.22
C GLU A 2 -14.95 23.18 16.24
N ILE A 3 -13.72 23.47 15.86
CA ILE A 3 -12.73 24.18 16.68
C ILE A 3 -12.12 25.26 15.79
N ASP A 4 -12.22 26.52 16.19
CA ASP A 4 -11.70 27.70 15.44
C ASP A 4 -12.18 27.74 13.96
N GLY A 5 -13.46 27.38 13.73
CA GLY A 5 -14.03 27.33 12.39
C GLY A 5 -13.62 26.10 11.53
N ILE A 6 -12.88 25.15 12.09
CA ILE A 6 -12.41 23.95 11.42
C ILE A 6 -13.20 22.73 11.92
N LEU A 7 -13.78 21.99 10.99
CA LEU A 7 -14.49 20.76 11.32
C LEU A 7 -13.50 19.62 11.56
N TYR A 8 -13.62 19.01 12.73
CA TYR A 8 -12.93 17.76 13.09
C TYR A 8 -13.92 16.64 13.33
N GLN A 9 -13.55 15.45 13.00
CA GLN A 9 -14.26 14.23 13.39
C GLN A 9 -13.50 13.54 14.52
N ILE A 10 -14.22 13.18 15.58
CA ILE A 10 -13.66 12.35 16.66
C ILE A 10 -13.96 10.90 16.33
N ILE A 11 -12.91 10.10 16.15
CA ILE A 11 -13.03 8.68 15.89
C ILE A 11 -12.12 7.97 16.89
N ASP A 12 -12.70 7.11 17.72
CA ASP A 12 -11.99 6.36 18.75
C ASP A 12 -11.08 7.27 19.62
N GLY A 13 -11.63 8.40 20.07
CA GLY A 13 -10.96 9.37 20.92
C GLY A 13 -9.88 10.23 20.25
N LYS A 14 -9.64 10.10 18.93
CA LYS A 14 -8.70 10.90 18.16
C LYS A 14 -9.42 11.91 17.27
N LEU A 15 -8.80 13.09 17.14
CA LEU A 15 -9.29 14.13 16.24
C LEU A 15 -8.71 13.95 14.83
N TYR A 16 -9.58 13.97 13.84
CA TYR A 16 -9.21 13.94 12.43
C TYR A 16 -9.76 15.18 11.73
N ARG A 17 -8.90 15.93 11.06
CA ARG A 17 -9.29 16.96 10.08
C ARG A 17 -9.29 16.39 8.68
N TYR A 18 -8.30 15.57 8.38
CA TYR A 18 -8.07 14.96 7.07
C TYR A 18 -8.30 13.46 7.12
N ALA A 19 -8.68 12.90 5.97
CA ALA A 19 -8.78 11.46 5.81
C ALA A 19 -7.41 10.79 5.97
N ASP A 20 -7.41 9.59 6.50
CA ASP A 20 -6.24 8.72 6.55
C ASP A 20 -6.11 7.99 5.21
N LEU A 21 -5.16 8.44 4.37
CA LEU A 21 -4.92 7.88 3.05
C LEU A 21 -4.22 6.53 3.08
N THR A 22 -3.71 6.10 4.22
CA THR A 22 -3.20 4.73 4.37
C THR A 22 -4.33 3.70 4.51
N LEU A 23 -5.57 4.14 4.72
CA LEU A 23 -6.74 3.28 4.72
C LEU A 23 -7.34 3.19 3.32
N ASP A 24 -7.70 1.99 2.90
CA ASP A 24 -8.37 1.71 1.63
C ASP A 24 -9.55 2.68 1.35
N LYS A 25 -10.42 2.87 2.33
CA LYS A 25 -11.57 3.79 2.20
C LYS A 25 -11.16 5.26 2.08
N GLY A 26 -10.21 5.71 2.90
CA GLY A 26 -9.69 7.07 2.82
C GLY A 26 -9.02 7.34 1.47
N PHE A 27 -8.21 6.41 1.00
CA PHE A 27 -7.55 6.45 -0.29
C PHE A 27 -8.54 6.56 -1.46
N LYS A 28 -9.53 5.68 -1.49
CA LYS A 28 -10.58 5.66 -2.52
C LYS A 28 -11.46 6.91 -2.51
N ILE A 29 -11.86 7.38 -1.33
CA ILE A 29 -12.70 8.58 -1.21
C ILE A 29 -11.97 9.81 -1.74
N VAL A 30 -10.67 9.92 -1.52
CA VAL A 30 -9.89 11.11 -1.89
C VAL A 30 -9.34 11.02 -3.32
N LEU A 31 -8.76 9.88 -3.71
CA LEU A 31 -8.06 9.74 -4.99
C LEU A 31 -8.84 8.93 -6.05
N GLY A 32 -9.85 8.16 -5.66
CA GLY A 32 -10.56 7.22 -6.54
C GLY A 32 -11.94 7.71 -7.00
N ARG A 33 -12.20 9.01 -7.01
CA ARG A 33 -13.51 9.58 -7.37
C ARG A 33 -13.41 10.59 -8.51
N PRO A 34 -14.49 10.78 -9.28
CA PRO A 34 -14.58 11.88 -10.22
C PRO A 34 -14.28 13.23 -9.57
N GLY A 35 -13.45 14.04 -10.23
CA GLY A 35 -12.94 15.32 -9.72
C GLY A 35 -11.55 15.21 -9.04
N SER A 36 -10.99 14.01 -8.88
CA SER A 36 -9.64 13.81 -8.35
C SER A 36 -8.61 13.44 -9.43
N GLU A 37 -9.00 13.48 -10.71
CA GLU A 37 -8.16 13.05 -11.85
C GLU A 37 -6.85 13.83 -11.92
N GLU A 38 -6.89 15.15 -11.69
CA GLU A 38 -5.71 16.01 -11.73
C GLU A 38 -4.72 15.69 -10.61
N ILE A 39 -5.22 15.43 -9.40
CA ILE A 39 -4.39 15.07 -8.26
C ILE A 39 -3.72 13.72 -8.52
N LEU A 40 -4.52 12.73 -8.94
CA LEU A 40 -4.02 11.39 -9.23
C LEU A 40 -3.02 11.40 -10.39
N LYS A 41 -3.28 12.19 -11.43
CA LYS A 41 -2.35 12.41 -12.55
C LYS A 41 -1.02 12.98 -12.08
N ASN A 42 -1.03 14.03 -11.26
CA ASN A 42 0.19 14.66 -10.76
C ASN A 42 0.99 13.68 -9.89
N LEU A 43 0.32 12.94 -9.02
CA LEU A 43 0.93 11.89 -8.21
C LEU A 43 1.62 10.83 -9.09
N LEU A 44 0.91 10.27 -10.07
CA LEU A 44 1.45 9.23 -10.94
C LEU A 44 2.59 9.73 -11.81
N ASN A 45 2.47 10.93 -12.38
CA ASN A 45 3.54 11.55 -13.16
C ASN A 45 4.81 11.75 -12.32
N ARG A 46 4.64 12.17 -11.06
CA ARG A 46 5.77 12.39 -10.15
C ARG A 46 6.46 11.09 -9.77
N LEU A 47 5.70 10.06 -9.40
CA LEU A 47 6.26 8.81 -8.90
C LEU A 47 6.76 7.87 -10.01
N LEU A 48 6.15 7.92 -11.20
CA LEU A 48 6.48 6.99 -12.29
C LEU A 48 7.36 7.62 -13.38
N GLY A 49 7.50 8.93 -13.40
CA GLY A 49 8.21 9.63 -14.48
C GLY A 49 7.51 9.53 -15.84
N VAL A 50 6.19 9.31 -15.86
CA VAL A 50 5.38 9.20 -17.08
C VAL A 50 4.73 10.53 -17.43
N GLY A 51 4.39 10.71 -18.70
CA GLY A 51 3.82 11.98 -19.21
C GLY A 51 2.30 11.92 -19.36
N ILE A 52 1.57 11.57 -18.30
CA ILE A 52 0.10 11.52 -18.33
C ILE A 52 -0.45 12.94 -18.50
N VAL A 53 -1.24 13.15 -19.53
CA VAL A 53 -1.91 14.43 -19.80
C VAL A 53 -3.35 14.43 -19.26
N HIS A 54 -4.04 13.29 -19.39
CA HIS A 54 -5.43 13.12 -19.00
C HIS A 54 -5.65 11.73 -18.42
N LEU A 55 -6.42 11.63 -17.34
CA LEU A 55 -6.85 10.37 -16.75
C LEU A 55 -8.37 10.24 -16.78
N GLU A 56 -8.85 9.04 -16.99
CA GLU A 56 -10.25 8.68 -16.90
C GLU A 56 -10.41 7.46 -15.99
N TYR A 57 -11.28 7.57 -14.96
CA TYR A 57 -11.60 6.44 -14.10
C TYR A 57 -12.38 5.37 -14.87
N ARG A 58 -12.06 4.12 -14.59
CA ARG A 58 -12.73 2.94 -15.12
C ARG A 58 -13.31 2.10 -13.98
N SER A 59 -14.19 1.17 -14.31
CA SER A 59 -14.67 0.23 -13.30
C SER A 59 -13.50 -0.54 -12.70
N SER A 60 -13.40 -0.52 -11.38
CA SER A 60 -12.38 -1.25 -10.62
C SER A 60 -12.77 -2.70 -10.36
N GLU A 61 -13.94 -3.13 -10.80
CA GLU A 61 -14.42 -4.51 -10.66
C GLU A 61 -14.17 -5.29 -11.95
N TYR A 62 -13.39 -6.34 -11.83
CA TYR A 62 -13.18 -7.30 -12.92
C TYR A 62 -13.91 -8.58 -12.58
N PRO A 63 -14.93 -8.97 -13.37
CA PRO A 63 -15.55 -10.28 -13.23
C PRO A 63 -14.49 -11.35 -13.46
N GLY A 64 -14.54 -12.42 -12.67
CA GLY A 64 -13.75 -13.60 -12.93
C GLY A 64 -14.08 -14.21 -14.29
N MET A 65 -13.22 -15.06 -14.82
CA MET A 65 -13.43 -15.73 -16.11
C MET A 65 -14.55 -16.76 -16.06
N THR A 66 -14.82 -17.30 -14.87
CA THR A 66 -15.89 -18.28 -14.61
C THR A 66 -16.75 -17.80 -13.45
N GLU A 67 -17.95 -18.37 -13.28
CA GLU A 67 -18.84 -18.07 -12.15
C GLU A 67 -18.20 -18.43 -10.79
N GLU A 68 -17.22 -19.33 -10.79
CA GLU A 68 -16.47 -19.75 -9.60
C GLU A 68 -15.30 -18.83 -9.29
N ASP A 69 -14.83 -18.04 -10.25
CA ASP A 69 -13.75 -17.10 -10.06
C ASP A 69 -14.20 -15.89 -9.24
N ARG A 70 -13.40 -15.54 -8.24
CA ARG A 70 -13.68 -14.35 -7.44
C ARG A 70 -13.52 -13.09 -8.28
N THR A 71 -14.51 -12.21 -8.21
CA THR A 71 -14.39 -10.85 -8.74
C THR A 71 -13.17 -10.19 -8.12
N SER A 72 -12.21 -9.77 -8.93
CA SER A 72 -11.08 -8.97 -8.48
C SER A 72 -11.52 -7.51 -8.39
N ARG A 73 -11.27 -6.89 -7.23
CA ARG A 73 -11.55 -5.47 -7.02
C ARG A 73 -10.23 -4.76 -6.79
N PHE A 74 -9.98 -3.77 -7.60
CA PHE A 74 -8.88 -2.83 -7.40
C PHE A 74 -9.36 -1.61 -6.63
N ASP A 75 -8.43 -0.93 -5.96
CA ASP A 75 -8.78 0.29 -5.26
C ASP A 75 -9.13 1.39 -6.25
N ILE A 76 -8.25 1.64 -7.20
CA ILE A 76 -8.45 2.60 -8.28
C ILE A 76 -8.00 1.97 -9.59
N TYR A 77 -8.82 2.12 -10.64
CA TYR A 77 -8.43 1.80 -12.00
C TYR A 77 -8.71 3.00 -12.90
N CYS A 78 -7.71 3.41 -13.65
CA CYS A 78 -7.84 4.51 -14.61
C CYS A 78 -7.02 4.25 -15.85
N ARG A 79 -7.32 5.01 -16.91
CA ARG A 79 -6.64 4.92 -18.20
C ARG A 79 -6.29 6.34 -18.66
N ASP A 80 -5.12 6.49 -19.29
CA ASP A 80 -4.74 7.75 -19.89
C ASP A 80 -5.28 7.87 -21.34
N LYS A 81 -5.07 9.05 -21.94
CA LYS A 81 -5.49 9.34 -23.30
C LYS A 81 -4.83 8.42 -24.34
N ASN A 82 -3.65 7.89 -24.05
CA ASN A 82 -2.89 7.01 -24.94
C ASN A 82 -3.30 5.54 -24.80
N GLY A 83 -4.17 5.23 -23.85
CA GLY A 83 -4.66 3.87 -23.56
C GLY A 83 -3.87 3.16 -22.48
N SER A 84 -2.79 3.75 -21.93
CA SER A 84 -2.05 3.18 -20.81
C SER A 84 -2.97 3.01 -19.61
N SER A 85 -2.89 1.87 -18.95
CA SER A 85 -3.75 1.50 -17.84
C SER A 85 -2.99 1.59 -16.51
N PHE A 86 -3.66 2.13 -15.49
CA PHE A 86 -3.11 2.29 -14.16
C PHE A 86 -4.04 1.66 -13.13
N ILE A 87 -3.54 0.68 -12.42
CA ILE A 87 -4.18 0.06 -11.25
C ILE A 87 -3.41 0.54 -10.04
N ILE A 88 -4.10 1.19 -9.10
CA ILE A 88 -3.48 1.73 -7.91
C ILE A 88 -4.12 1.08 -6.69
N GLU A 89 -3.27 0.60 -5.78
CA GLU A 89 -3.64 -0.16 -4.59
C GLU A 89 -3.00 0.45 -3.34
N MET A 90 -3.76 0.57 -2.26
CA MET A 90 -3.24 0.90 -0.94
C MET A 90 -3.20 -0.36 -0.08
N GLN A 91 -2.01 -0.76 0.34
CA GLN A 91 -1.80 -1.99 1.11
C GLN A 91 -1.29 -1.67 2.51
N ASN A 92 -2.12 -1.93 3.50
CA ASN A 92 -1.84 -1.55 4.90
C ASN A 92 -1.29 -2.71 5.75
N TRP A 93 -1.42 -3.94 5.26
CA TRP A 93 -1.06 -5.14 6.00
C TRP A 93 -0.15 -6.04 5.20
N SER A 94 0.90 -6.54 5.85
CA SER A 94 1.77 -7.54 5.26
C SER A 94 1.00 -8.82 4.97
N GLN A 95 1.09 -9.28 3.73
CA GLN A 95 0.51 -10.53 3.28
C GLN A 95 1.61 -11.45 2.80
N LYS A 96 1.64 -12.68 3.33
CA LYS A 96 2.67 -13.69 3.03
C LYS A 96 2.97 -13.87 1.54
N TYR A 97 1.96 -13.66 0.68
CA TYR A 97 2.07 -13.89 -0.77
C TYR A 97 1.82 -12.62 -1.58
N PHE A 98 2.10 -11.45 -1.01
CA PHE A 98 1.81 -10.16 -1.65
C PHE A 98 2.39 -10.07 -3.07
N ASN A 99 3.67 -10.39 -3.29
CA ASN A 99 4.31 -10.30 -4.61
C ASN A 99 3.65 -11.23 -5.64
N LYS A 100 3.28 -12.46 -5.23
CA LYS A 100 2.56 -13.38 -6.11
C LYS A 100 1.17 -12.86 -6.46
N ARG A 101 0.51 -12.21 -5.51
CA ARG A 101 -0.78 -11.57 -5.74
C ARG A 101 -0.68 -10.39 -6.69
N ALA A 102 0.35 -9.55 -6.57
CA ALA A 102 0.60 -8.45 -7.50
C ALA A 102 0.81 -8.95 -8.93
N VAL A 103 1.61 -10.01 -9.11
CA VAL A 103 1.79 -10.68 -10.41
C VAL A 103 0.49 -11.26 -10.93
N TYR A 104 -0.31 -11.93 -10.09
CA TYR A 104 -1.61 -12.47 -10.49
C TYR A 104 -2.57 -11.37 -10.96
N TYR A 105 -2.66 -10.27 -10.21
CA TYR A 105 -3.52 -9.13 -10.59
C TYR A 105 -3.05 -8.44 -11.87
N SER A 106 -1.73 -8.31 -12.08
CA SER A 106 -1.22 -7.77 -13.34
C SER A 106 -1.58 -8.66 -14.52
N SER A 107 -1.51 -9.98 -14.35
CA SER A 107 -1.87 -10.95 -15.39
C SER A 107 -3.36 -10.87 -15.76
N LEU A 108 -4.25 -10.75 -14.78
CA LEU A 108 -5.68 -10.52 -15.02
C LEU A 108 -5.94 -9.20 -15.75
N ALA A 109 -5.23 -8.14 -15.36
CA ALA A 109 -5.38 -6.84 -15.98
C ALA A 109 -4.90 -6.83 -17.44
N VAL A 110 -3.76 -7.45 -17.74
CA VAL A 110 -3.27 -7.64 -19.12
C VAL A 110 -4.29 -8.42 -19.94
N GLN A 111 -4.83 -9.52 -19.41
CA GLN A 111 -5.83 -10.31 -20.10
C GLN A 111 -7.10 -9.50 -20.42
N ASN A 112 -7.61 -8.75 -19.45
CA ASN A 112 -8.80 -7.91 -19.66
C ASN A 112 -8.54 -6.82 -20.69
N GLN A 113 -7.37 -6.17 -20.63
CA GLN A 113 -6.95 -5.16 -21.61
C GLN A 113 -6.87 -5.79 -23.03
N ALA A 114 -6.30 -6.96 -23.13
CA ALA A 114 -6.23 -7.69 -24.41
C ALA A 114 -7.63 -8.04 -24.97
N VAL A 115 -8.57 -8.45 -24.13
CA VAL A 115 -9.96 -8.73 -24.55
C VAL A 115 -10.68 -7.45 -24.98
N GLU A 116 -10.53 -6.35 -24.26
CA GLU A 116 -11.10 -5.04 -24.64
C GLU A 116 -10.53 -4.58 -25.98
N GLU A 117 -9.22 -4.66 -26.15
CA GLU A 117 -8.55 -4.24 -27.37
C GLU A 117 -8.91 -5.14 -28.56
N TYR A 118 -9.01 -6.45 -28.34
CA TYR A 118 -9.52 -7.38 -29.37
C TYR A 118 -10.91 -6.96 -29.88
N ARG A 119 -11.83 -6.67 -28.96
CA ARG A 119 -13.18 -6.22 -29.32
C ARG A 119 -13.12 -4.90 -30.09
N ARG A 120 -12.35 -3.94 -29.62
CA ARG A 120 -12.17 -2.65 -30.28
C ARG A 120 -11.64 -2.82 -31.71
N GLN A 121 -10.60 -3.63 -31.89
CA GLN A 121 -10.02 -3.85 -33.24
C GLN A 121 -10.99 -4.54 -34.18
N LYS A 122 -11.68 -5.57 -33.74
CA LYS A 122 -12.65 -6.32 -34.58
C LYS A 122 -13.93 -5.57 -34.83
N GLU A 123 -14.54 -4.98 -33.83
CA GLU A 123 -15.89 -4.40 -33.91
C GLU A 123 -15.87 -2.95 -34.41
N GLU A 124 -14.95 -2.13 -33.92
CA GLU A 124 -14.87 -0.69 -34.22
C GLU A 124 -13.96 -0.42 -35.41
N LEU A 125 -12.71 -0.90 -35.36
CA LEU A 125 -11.70 -0.60 -36.36
C LEU A 125 -11.74 -1.54 -37.56
N LYS A 126 -12.48 -2.67 -37.49
CA LYS A 126 -12.61 -3.66 -38.58
C LYS A 126 -11.27 -4.19 -39.08
N ARG A 127 -10.30 -4.34 -38.19
CA ARG A 127 -8.96 -4.90 -38.47
C ARG A 127 -8.70 -6.19 -37.75
N ASP A 128 -7.64 -6.91 -38.15
CA ASP A 128 -7.23 -8.13 -37.47
C ASP A 128 -6.54 -7.83 -36.15
N TRP A 129 -6.63 -8.80 -35.22
CA TRP A 129 -6.00 -8.75 -33.94
C TRP A 129 -4.46 -8.80 -34.05
N ASP A 130 -3.75 -7.85 -33.44
CA ASP A 130 -2.30 -7.70 -33.55
C ASP A 130 -1.58 -7.59 -32.20
N TYR A 131 -2.28 -7.81 -31.07
CA TYR A 131 -1.74 -7.68 -29.71
C TYR A 131 -1.23 -6.27 -29.35
N ASP A 132 -1.62 -5.25 -30.10
CA ASP A 132 -1.24 -3.86 -29.84
C ASP A 132 -2.08 -3.27 -28.68
N PHE A 133 -1.74 -3.64 -27.46
CA PHE A 133 -2.30 -3.05 -26.25
C PHE A 133 -1.24 -2.21 -25.50
N GLN A 134 -1.72 -1.17 -24.84
CA GLN A 134 -0.90 -0.16 -24.25
C GLN A 134 -0.33 -0.57 -22.88
N PRO A 135 0.72 0.12 -22.37
CA PRO A 135 1.34 -0.22 -21.10
C PRO A 135 0.37 -0.30 -19.92
N LEU A 136 0.62 -1.24 -19.02
CA LEU A 136 -0.06 -1.42 -17.75
C LEU A 136 0.90 -1.08 -16.60
N TYR A 137 0.43 -0.28 -15.66
CA TYR A 137 1.11 0.02 -14.41
C TYR A 137 0.27 -0.49 -13.24
N VAL A 138 0.80 -1.42 -12.45
CA VAL A 138 0.22 -1.84 -11.17
C VAL A 138 1.03 -1.20 -10.07
N VAL A 139 0.47 -0.16 -9.47
CA VAL A 139 1.11 0.70 -8.48
C VAL A 139 0.59 0.34 -7.10
N SER A 140 1.44 -0.17 -6.23
CA SER A 140 1.06 -0.57 -4.88
C SER A 140 1.79 0.27 -3.84
N PHE A 141 1.03 1.05 -3.07
CA PHE A 141 1.53 1.75 -1.88
C PHE A 141 1.57 0.77 -0.70
N LEU A 142 2.76 0.54 -0.16
CA LEU A 142 3.00 -0.45 0.89
C LEU A 142 3.24 0.24 2.23
N ASN A 143 2.23 0.26 3.09
CA ASN A 143 2.34 0.78 4.46
C ASN A 143 2.70 -0.35 5.44
N PHE A 144 3.55 -1.27 5.00
CA PHE A 144 4.12 -2.36 5.78
C PHE A 144 5.49 -2.74 5.21
N ARG A 145 6.34 -3.33 6.05
CA ARG A 145 7.65 -3.80 5.61
C ARG A 145 7.52 -4.99 4.67
N ASN A 146 7.97 -4.79 3.43
CA ASN A 146 8.06 -5.87 2.45
C ASN A 146 9.49 -6.46 2.48
N TRP A 147 9.67 -7.53 3.23
CA TRP A 147 10.97 -8.19 3.43
C TRP A 147 11.65 -8.66 2.13
N THR A 148 10.90 -8.87 1.05
CA THR A 148 11.48 -9.26 -0.24
C THR A 148 12.19 -8.09 -0.92
N LEU A 149 11.96 -6.87 -0.48
CA LEU A 149 12.66 -5.67 -0.93
C LEU A 149 13.94 -5.41 -0.12
N ASP A 150 14.10 -6.04 1.05
CA ASP A 150 15.25 -5.84 1.95
C ASP A 150 16.57 -6.42 1.41
N GLY A 151 16.52 -7.37 0.48
CA GLY A 151 17.71 -7.97 -0.14
C GLY A 151 18.27 -7.21 -1.35
N CYS A 152 17.59 -6.16 -1.79
CA CYS A 152 18.05 -5.31 -2.88
C CYS A 152 18.96 -4.22 -2.32
N GLU A 153 20.12 -4.02 -2.89
CA GLU A 153 20.99 -2.85 -2.62
C GLU A 153 20.30 -1.57 -3.10
N ARG A 154 19.34 -1.09 -2.31
CA ARG A 154 18.67 0.19 -2.57
C ARG A 154 19.34 1.29 -1.79
N ARG A 155 19.44 2.45 -2.39
CA ARG A 155 19.82 3.66 -1.68
C ARG A 155 18.80 3.94 -0.58
N SER A 156 19.25 4.47 0.54
CA SER A 156 18.40 4.72 1.72
C SER A 156 17.21 5.64 1.46
N ASN A 157 17.26 6.43 0.39
CA ASN A 157 16.25 7.41 -0.02
C ASN A 157 15.47 7.00 -1.29
N GLU A 158 15.56 5.75 -1.74
CA GLU A 158 14.77 5.24 -2.85
C GLU A 158 13.56 4.48 -2.33
N TYR A 159 12.39 5.07 -2.49
CA TYR A 159 11.12 4.53 -2.01
C TYR A 159 10.25 3.91 -3.09
N VAL A 160 10.58 4.12 -4.37
CA VAL A 160 9.85 3.59 -5.53
C VAL A 160 10.66 2.49 -6.20
N ALA A 161 10.05 1.33 -6.42
CA ALA A 161 10.66 0.20 -7.11
C ALA A 161 9.80 -0.23 -8.29
N THR A 162 10.37 -0.22 -9.47
CA THR A 162 9.71 -0.71 -10.68
C THR A 162 10.30 -2.04 -11.11
N TYR A 163 9.43 -3.03 -11.31
CA TYR A 163 9.78 -4.36 -11.81
C TYR A 163 9.18 -4.55 -13.19
N ARG A 164 10.00 -5.11 -14.09
CA ARG A 164 9.64 -5.44 -15.47
C ARG A 164 10.21 -6.81 -15.84
N TYR A 165 9.69 -7.41 -16.90
CA TYR A 165 10.30 -8.61 -17.46
C TYR A 165 11.61 -8.25 -18.17
N CYS A 166 12.67 -8.99 -17.85
CA CYS A 166 13.97 -8.79 -18.47
C CYS A 166 14.67 -10.12 -18.74
N ASP A 167 15.60 -10.09 -19.66
CA ASP A 167 16.58 -11.17 -19.85
C ASP A 167 17.47 -11.28 -18.60
N VAL A 168 17.59 -12.49 -18.06
CA VAL A 168 18.26 -12.72 -16.77
C VAL A 168 19.77 -12.51 -16.86
N GLU A 169 20.36 -12.74 -18.03
CA GLU A 169 21.82 -12.64 -18.22
C GLU A 169 22.25 -11.21 -18.59
N THR A 170 21.46 -10.56 -19.46
CA THR A 170 21.84 -9.24 -20.00
C THR A 170 21.16 -8.08 -19.29
N GLY A 171 20.06 -8.32 -18.57
CA GLY A 171 19.22 -7.28 -17.97
C GLY A 171 18.37 -6.52 -18.98
N ASN A 172 18.37 -6.89 -20.26
CA ASN A 172 17.58 -6.23 -21.28
C ASN A 172 16.09 -6.46 -21.02
N GLU A 173 15.31 -5.40 -21.03
CA GLU A 173 13.86 -5.47 -20.85
C GLU A 173 13.19 -6.12 -22.06
N LEU A 174 12.17 -6.96 -21.80
CA LEU A 174 11.36 -7.57 -22.86
C LEU A 174 10.48 -6.56 -23.60
N ASN A 175 10.24 -5.40 -22.97
CA ASN A 175 9.41 -4.31 -23.49
C ASN A 175 7.97 -4.75 -23.80
N ASP A 176 7.36 -5.46 -22.87
CA ASP A 176 5.98 -5.93 -22.95
C ASP A 176 4.95 -4.91 -22.42
N GLY A 177 5.41 -3.81 -21.85
CA GLY A 177 4.57 -2.76 -21.27
C GLY A 177 4.03 -3.05 -19.87
N THR A 178 4.34 -4.20 -19.24
CA THR A 178 3.86 -4.53 -17.89
C THR A 178 4.82 -4.00 -16.83
N ASN A 179 4.33 -3.12 -15.94
CA ASN A 179 5.10 -2.51 -14.87
C ASN A 179 4.47 -2.80 -13.51
N LEU A 180 5.21 -3.47 -12.62
CA LEU A 180 4.84 -3.57 -11.21
C LEU A 180 5.62 -2.52 -10.44
N VAL A 181 4.92 -1.60 -9.80
CA VAL A 181 5.55 -0.49 -9.07
C VAL A 181 5.18 -0.59 -7.60
N PHE A 182 6.18 -0.74 -6.75
CA PHE A 182 6.01 -0.78 -5.30
C PHE A 182 6.54 0.50 -4.69
N ILE A 183 5.69 1.19 -3.94
CA ILE A 183 5.99 2.44 -3.23
C ILE A 183 6.05 2.11 -1.75
N ASP A 184 7.26 2.15 -1.19
CA ASP A 184 7.55 1.70 0.17
C ASP A 184 7.32 2.83 1.17
N LEU A 185 6.08 2.99 1.61
CA LEU A 185 5.73 3.98 2.63
C LEU A 185 6.27 3.62 4.01
N ASP A 186 6.48 2.32 4.31
CA ASP A 186 7.00 1.90 5.62
C ASP A 186 8.41 2.46 5.87
N ARG A 187 9.28 2.42 4.86
CA ARG A 187 10.63 2.95 4.91
C ARG A 187 10.72 4.47 4.87
N PHE A 188 9.69 5.13 4.37
CA PHE A 188 9.67 6.60 4.29
C PHE A 188 9.51 7.18 5.70
N ASP A 189 10.59 7.74 6.26
CA ASP A 189 10.66 8.27 7.64
C ASP A 189 10.98 9.77 7.71
N LYS A 190 11.06 10.46 6.56
CA LYS A 190 11.33 11.90 6.52
C LYS A 190 10.23 12.69 7.23
N THR A 191 10.65 13.71 7.99
CA THR A 191 9.73 14.78 8.45
C THR A 191 9.39 15.71 7.30
N ILE A 192 8.34 16.50 7.44
CA ILE A 192 7.95 17.44 6.37
C ILE A 192 9.06 18.46 6.06
N ASP A 193 9.80 18.90 7.07
CA ASP A 193 10.91 19.86 6.92
C ASP A 193 12.15 19.23 6.24
N ALA A 194 12.22 17.91 6.21
CA ALA A 194 13.28 17.15 5.52
C ALA A 194 12.86 16.67 4.11
N CYS A 195 11.67 17.05 3.65
CA CYS A 195 11.21 16.75 2.29
C CYS A 195 11.84 17.74 1.31
N ASP A 196 12.82 17.27 0.53
CA ASP A 196 13.59 18.08 -0.41
C ASP A 196 12.99 18.10 -1.82
N SER A 197 12.03 17.23 -2.11
CA SER A 197 11.41 17.05 -3.42
C SER A 197 9.88 16.99 -3.33
N LEU A 198 9.22 17.23 -4.46
CA LEU A 198 7.77 17.01 -4.56
C LEU A 198 7.40 15.54 -4.34
N GLU A 199 8.25 14.60 -4.76
CA GLU A 199 8.06 13.18 -4.47
C GLU A 199 8.01 12.91 -2.96
N ASP A 200 8.96 13.45 -2.19
CA ASP A 200 8.94 13.36 -0.73
C ASP A 200 7.67 13.96 -0.13
N MET A 201 7.24 15.12 -0.63
CA MET A 201 6.02 15.78 -0.15
C MET A 201 4.77 14.94 -0.42
N TRP A 202 4.69 14.27 -1.58
CA TRP A 202 3.63 13.33 -1.89
C TRP A 202 3.63 12.13 -0.93
N LEU A 203 4.78 11.49 -0.75
CA LEU A 203 4.92 10.32 0.13
C LEU A 203 4.62 10.68 1.58
N TYR A 204 5.15 11.82 2.06
CA TYR A 204 4.86 12.34 3.38
C TYR A 204 3.36 12.56 3.59
N SER A 205 2.73 13.24 2.65
CA SER A 205 1.31 13.58 2.73
C SER A 205 0.43 12.35 2.74
N ILE A 206 0.68 11.36 1.87
CA ILE A 206 -0.06 10.11 1.84
C ILE A 206 0.09 9.37 3.18
N LYS A 207 1.30 9.29 3.73
CA LYS A 207 1.59 8.54 4.97
C LYS A 207 1.09 9.24 6.23
N ASN A 208 1.14 10.58 6.29
CA ASN A 208 1.00 11.31 7.54
C ASN A 208 -0.16 12.31 7.60
N MET A 209 -0.93 12.46 6.53
CA MET A 209 -1.99 13.49 6.43
C MET A 209 -2.99 13.43 7.59
N SER A 210 -3.43 12.25 7.99
CA SER A 210 -4.39 12.07 9.09
C SER A 210 -3.87 12.54 10.46
N LYS A 211 -2.56 12.77 10.58
CA LYS A 211 -1.92 13.27 11.81
C LYS A 211 -1.79 14.80 11.82
N GLN A 212 -2.13 15.45 10.70
CA GLN A 212 -1.98 16.89 10.53
C GLN A 212 -3.25 17.63 10.95
N SER A 213 -3.09 18.74 11.66
CA SER A 213 -4.18 19.68 11.96
C SER A 213 -4.31 20.75 10.88
N PHE A 214 -3.24 21.03 10.14
CA PHE A 214 -3.17 22.05 9.09
C PHE A 214 -2.37 21.50 7.89
N CYS A 215 -2.60 22.09 6.71
CA CYS A 215 -1.69 21.87 5.58
C CYS A 215 -0.31 22.43 5.96
N PRO A 216 0.77 21.66 5.82
CA PRO A 216 2.11 22.17 6.12
C PRO A 216 2.50 23.33 5.19
N ASN A 217 3.12 24.38 5.71
CA ASN A 217 3.53 25.55 4.91
C ASN A 217 4.46 25.18 3.74
N THR A 218 5.26 24.12 3.90
CA THR A 218 6.13 23.59 2.83
C THR A 218 5.37 23.00 1.65
N VAL A 219 4.11 22.61 1.86
CA VAL A 219 3.21 22.05 0.84
C VAL A 219 2.36 23.13 0.19
N GLU A 220 2.11 24.24 0.88
CA GLU A 220 1.32 25.36 0.34
C GLU A 220 1.91 25.89 -0.96
N GLY A 221 1.08 26.14 -1.95
CA GLY A 221 1.48 26.61 -3.28
C GLY A 221 2.07 25.51 -4.18
N THR A 222 2.20 24.28 -3.72
CA THR A 222 2.63 23.14 -4.53
C THR A 222 1.44 22.35 -5.11
N GLU A 223 1.72 21.44 -6.04
CA GLU A 223 0.70 20.51 -6.57
C GLU A 223 0.10 19.59 -5.50
N VAL A 224 0.79 19.40 -4.35
CA VAL A 224 0.35 18.53 -3.25
C VAL A 224 -0.70 19.20 -2.36
N GLU A 225 -0.79 20.54 -2.37
CA GLU A 225 -1.79 21.28 -1.57
C GLU A 225 -3.23 20.86 -1.89
N GLU A 226 -3.50 20.59 -3.17
CA GLU A 226 -4.85 20.16 -3.57
C GLU A 226 -5.26 18.82 -2.97
N LEU A 227 -4.28 17.92 -2.71
CA LEU A 227 -4.54 16.67 -2.00
C LEU A 227 -5.07 16.94 -0.58
N PHE A 228 -4.45 17.87 0.17
CA PHE A 228 -4.94 18.28 1.50
C PHE A 228 -6.34 18.89 1.41
N ARG A 229 -6.56 19.74 0.42
CA ARG A 229 -7.87 20.38 0.22
C ARG A 229 -8.98 19.37 -0.05
N GLN A 230 -8.69 18.32 -0.82
CA GLN A 230 -9.67 17.27 -1.13
C GLN A 230 -9.84 16.23 0.00
N ALA A 231 -8.83 16.04 0.82
CA ALA A 231 -8.85 15.10 1.94
C ALA A 231 -9.55 15.66 3.20
N GLU A 232 -9.94 16.94 3.21
CA GLU A 232 -10.66 17.52 4.35
C GLU A 232 -11.99 16.80 4.58
N LEU A 233 -12.21 16.28 5.78
CA LEU A 233 -13.45 15.60 6.18
C LEU A 233 -14.68 16.49 6.06
N ALA A 234 -14.49 17.81 6.22
CA ALA A 234 -15.55 18.80 6.02
C ALA A 234 -16.15 18.83 4.61
N LYS A 235 -15.37 18.40 3.60
CA LYS A 235 -15.77 18.36 2.19
C LYS A 235 -16.39 17.04 1.76
N MET A 236 -16.36 16.05 2.63
CA MET A 236 -16.97 14.74 2.39
C MET A 236 -18.47 14.78 2.62
N THR A 237 -19.20 13.98 1.85
CA THR A 237 -20.62 13.72 2.15
C THR A 237 -20.73 12.96 3.49
N GLU A 238 -21.92 13.00 4.08
CA GLU A 238 -22.17 12.24 5.32
C GLU A 238 -21.91 10.74 5.15
N GLU A 239 -22.32 10.17 4.03
CA GLU A 239 -22.07 8.76 3.71
C GLU A 239 -20.56 8.44 3.61
N GLN A 240 -19.79 9.31 2.96
CA GLN A 240 -18.33 9.17 2.87
C GLN A 240 -17.66 9.23 4.25
N ARG A 241 -18.11 10.17 5.11
CA ARG A 241 -17.59 10.30 6.48
C ARG A 241 -17.88 9.06 7.32
N ILE A 242 -19.13 8.57 7.27
CA ILE A 242 -19.51 7.33 7.98
C ILE A 242 -18.66 6.14 7.47
N SER A 243 -18.51 6.00 6.17
CA SER A 243 -17.69 4.92 5.58
C SER A 243 -16.22 5.01 5.99
N PHE A 244 -15.67 6.22 6.07
CA PHE A 244 -14.32 6.46 6.56
C PHE A 244 -14.21 6.14 8.06
N GLU A 245 -15.15 6.56 8.88
CA GLU A 245 -15.20 6.29 10.33
C GLU A 245 -15.21 4.79 10.62
N ILE A 246 -16.08 4.04 9.95
CA ILE A 246 -16.13 2.57 10.06
C ILE A 246 -14.77 1.95 9.71
N SER A 247 -14.10 2.45 8.69
CA SER A 247 -12.78 1.98 8.26
C SER A 247 -11.70 2.23 9.33
N VAL A 248 -11.72 3.40 9.98
CA VAL A 248 -10.80 3.72 11.08
C VAL A 248 -11.05 2.82 12.29
N MET A 249 -12.32 2.64 12.68
CA MET A 249 -12.70 1.76 13.81
C MET A 249 -12.27 0.32 13.54
N SER A 250 -12.58 -0.22 12.36
CA SER A 250 -12.18 -1.59 11.97
C SER A 250 -10.68 -1.80 12.03
N ARG A 251 -9.88 -0.80 11.61
CA ARG A 251 -8.42 -0.85 11.74
C ARG A 251 -7.99 -0.90 13.20
N ASN A 252 -8.59 -0.06 14.05
CA ASN A 252 -8.24 0.01 15.47
C ASN A 252 -8.59 -1.30 16.18
N ASP A 253 -9.75 -1.90 15.90
CA ASP A 253 -10.14 -3.20 16.43
C ASP A 253 -9.15 -4.29 16.02
N MET A 254 -8.74 -4.31 14.75
CA MET A 254 -7.74 -5.24 14.26
C MET A 254 -6.38 -5.06 14.94
N LEU A 255 -5.93 -3.82 15.14
CA LEU A 255 -4.68 -3.50 15.83
C LEU A 255 -4.72 -3.93 17.30
N ASN A 256 -5.85 -3.74 17.99
CA ASN A 256 -6.03 -4.16 19.37
C ASN A 256 -5.99 -5.68 19.49
N SER A 257 -6.74 -6.40 18.66
CA SER A 257 -6.71 -7.86 18.59
C SER A 257 -5.31 -8.42 18.32
N PHE A 258 -4.58 -7.76 17.39
CA PHE A 258 -3.20 -8.17 17.08
C PHE A 258 -2.25 -7.95 18.27
N ARG A 259 -2.42 -6.82 19.00
CA ARG A 259 -1.64 -6.51 20.21
C ARG A 259 -1.90 -7.53 21.31
N GLU A 260 -3.15 -7.87 21.57
CA GLU A 260 -3.53 -8.89 22.56
C GLU A 260 -2.92 -10.26 22.23
N THR A 261 -2.99 -10.67 20.95
CA THR A 261 -2.40 -11.92 20.47
C THR A 261 -0.87 -11.93 20.65
N LEU A 262 -0.21 -10.81 20.35
CA LEU A 262 1.22 -10.67 20.51
C LEU A 262 1.66 -10.72 21.99
N GLU A 263 0.91 -10.10 22.87
CA GLU A 263 1.16 -10.14 24.32
C GLU A 263 0.98 -11.56 24.86
N ALA A 264 -0.09 -12.25 24.49
CA ALA A 264 -0.30 -13.64 24.87
C ALA A 264 0.84 -14.56 24.38
N ALA A 265 1.29 -14.38 23.14
CA ALA A 265 2.42 -15.14 22.60
C ALA A 265 3.74 -14.85 23.35
N LYS A 266 4.00 -13.59 23.72
CA LYS A 266 5.17 -13.22 24.53
C LYS A 266 5.15 -13.86 25.91
N GLU A 267 4.00 -13.89 26.58
CA GLU A 267 3.82 -14.55 27.88
C GLU A 267 4.07 -16.06 27.76
N GLU A 268 3.55 -16.71 26.72
CA GLU A 268 3.77 -18.13 26.47
C GLU A 268 5.25 -18.45 26.26
N VAL A 269 5.96 -17.68 25.44
CA VAL A 269 7.41 -17.85 25.19
C VAL A 269 8.19 -17.65 26.48
N LYS A 270 7.85 -16.63 27.27
CA LYS A 270 8.49 -16.36 28.56
C LYS A 270 8.27 -17.51 29.55
N ALA A 271 7.05 -18.03 29.63
CA ALA A 271 6.73 -19.18 30.51
C ALA A 271 7.51 -20.44 30.08
N LYS A 272 7.58 -20.73 28.76
CA LYS A 272 8.39 -21.86 28.24
C LYS A 272 9.86 -21.71 28.57
N GLY A 273 10.46 -20.54 28.29
CA GLY A 273 11.87 -20.28 28.59
C GLY A 273 12.21 -20.39 30.07
N LEU A 274 11.27 -19.95 30.96
CA LEU A 274 11.44 -20.11 32.41
C LEU A 274 11.35 -21.57 32.85
N ALA A 275 10.48 -22.38 32.26
CA ALA A 275 10.35 -23.80 32.53
C ALA A 275 11.59 -24.58 32.06
N GLU A 276 12.08 -24.29 30.85
CA GLU A 276 13.29 -24.90 30.29
C GLU A 276 14.53 -24.54 31.13
N GLY A 277 14.76 -23.27 31.46
CA GLY A 277 15.87 -22.85 32.31
C GLY A 277 15.84 -23.43 33.70
N ARG A 278 14.63 -23.65 34.30
CA ARG A 278 14.51 -24.39 35.59
C ARG A 278 14.84 -25.87 35.46
N ALA A 279 14.47 -26.49 34.33
CA ALA A 279 14.78 -27.90 34.07
C ALA A 279 16.28 -28.12 33.88
N GLU A 280 16.92 -27.26 33.08
CA GLU A 280 18.37 -27.27 32.84
C GLU A 280 19.15 -27.03 34.16
N GLY A 281 18.78 -26.00 34.93
CA GLY A 281 19.47 -25.69 36.19
C GLY A 281 19.32 -26.83 37.23
N ARG A 282 18.20 -27.56 37.24
CA ARG A 282 18.04 -28.77 38.07
C ARG A 282 18.92 -29.91 37.61
N ALA A 283 19.02 -30.14 36.30
CA ALA A 283 19.86 -31.18 35.72
C ALA A 283 21.36 -30.90 35.99
N GLU A 284 21.81 -29.64 35.81
CA GLU A 284 23.16 -29.21 36.16
C GLU A 284 23.48 -29.36 37.65
N GLY A 285 22.54 -28.98 38.53
CA GLY A 285 22.65 -29.13 39.97
C GLY A 285 22.83 -30.60 40.37
N ILE A 286 22.01 -31.49 39.82
CA ILE A 286 22.12 -32.94 40.07
C ILE A 286 23.48 -33.49 39.58
N ASN A 287 23.88 -33.13 38.38
CA ASN A 287 25.19 -33.54 37.80
C ASN A 287 26.38 -33.03 38.62
N SER A 288 26.30 -31.82 39.16
CA SER A 288 27.30 -31.27 40.06
C SER A 288 27.42 -32.04 41.35
N VAL A 289 26.28 -32.39 41.97
CA VAL A 289 26.24 -33.22 43.20
C VAL A 289 26.83 -34.61 42.93
N ILE A 290 26.44 -35.26 41.84
CA ILE A 290 26.97 -36.57 41.44
C ILE A 290 28.51 -36.50 41.25
N LYS A 291 29.05 -35.50 40.57
CA LYS A 291 30.49 -35.29 40.42
C LYS A 291 31.19 -35.10 41.78
N GLN A 292 30.62 -34.38 42.72
CA GLN A 292 31.17 -34.17 44.06
C GLN A 292 31.15 -35.45 44.87
N MET A 293 30.12 -36.29 44.77
CA MET A 293 30.08 -37.61 45.42
C MET A 293 31.15 -38.54 44.86
N HIS A 294 31.30 -38.60 43.56
CA HIS A 294 32.37 -39.41 42.91
C HIS A 294 33.78 -38.97 43.35
N THR A 295 34.06 -37.66 43.49
CA THR A 295 35.34 -37.14 43.93
C THR A 295 35.64 -37.39 45.40
N LYS A 296 34.60 -37.57 46.24
CA LYS A 296 34.73 -37.87 47.68
C LYS A 296 34.73 -39.36 48.02
N GLY A 297 34.70 -40.26 47.02
CA GLY A 297 34.73 -41.71 47.25
C GLY A 297 33.48 -42.28 47.92
N MET A 298 32.33 -41.61 47.80
CA MET A 298 31.00 -42.07 48.23
C MET A 298 30.24 -42.66 47.06
#